data_9d5a960ce1109b36a07e98714560e907
#
_entry.id   9d5a960ce1109b36a07e98714560e907
#
_cell.length_a   1.000
_cell.length_b   1.000
_cell.length_c   1.000
_cell.angle_alpha   90.00
_cell.angle_beta   90.00
_cell.angle_gamma   90.00
#
_symmetry.space_group_name_H-M   'P 1'
#
loop_
_entity.id
_entity.type
_entity.pdbx_description
1 polymer ?
#
loop_
_entity_poly.entity_id
_entity_poly.type
_entity_poly.pdbx_seq_one_letter_code
_entity_poly.pdbx_strand_id
1 'polypeptide(L)'
;PDRPQLRNTSAVPAAGACVRLKDRRGRFCLPSVVVIGAMRAGTSALTHYLLQHPHLIRNADGTEVHYFSDPFEPTEALIEKWPAYVGKFPAQKHILTLDKTAQYLTGNLDALRTLLPSACVVAVLREPGQRAYSEFRHHCRAGRVVEVAKRVGPLRAGAALRGDALRGGRFASAALCYG
;
A
#
# COMPACT_ATOMS: atom_id res chain seq x y z
N PRO A 1 -14.39 -9.74 -26.16
CA PRO A 1 -14.73 -9.30 -24.81
C PRO A 1 -14.53 -7.80 -24.76
N ASP A 2 -15.68 -7.11 -24.70
CA ASP A 2 -15.75 -5.65 -24.77
C ASP A 2 -15.12 -5.04 -23.51
N ARG A 3 -14.20 -4.13 -23.72
CA ARG A 3 -13.71 -3.24 -22.67
C ARG A 3 -14.89 -2.36 -22.23
N PRO A 4 -15.20 -2.25 -20.93
CA PRO A 4 -16.19 -1.29 -20.47
C PRO A 4 -15.73 0.10 -20.91
N GLN A 5 -16.49 0.69 -21.80
CA GLN A 5 -16.28 2.07 -22.23
C GLN A 5 -16.53 2.96 -21.01
N LEU A 6 -15.49 3.53 -20.47
CA LEU A 6 -15.58 4.68 -19.58
C LEU A 6 -16.28 5.80 -20.36
N ARG A 7 -17.61 5.86 -20.23
CA ARG A 7 -18.41 6.90 -20.87
C ARG A 7 -17.91 8.25 -20.38
N ASN A 8 -17.31 9.02 -21.30
CA ASN A 8 -16.82 10.39 -21.13
C ASN A 8 -15.61 10.61 -20.21
N THR A 9 -14.58 9.84 -20.39
CA THR A 9 -13.23 10.32 -20.10
C THR A 9 -12.45 10.37 -21.40
N SER A 10 -12.35 11.55 -21.97
CA SER A 10 -11.25 11.88 -22.86
C SER A 10 -9.97 11.33 -22.23
N ALA A 11 -9.27 10.46 -22.94
CA ALA A 11 -8.00 9.81 -22.66
C ALA A 11 -7.63 9.71 -21.14
N VAL A 12 -7.32 8.50 -20.68
CA VAL A 12 -6.78 8.30 -19.30
C VAL A 12 -5.67 9.33 -19.08
N PRO A 13 -5.81 10.21 -18.06
CA PRO A 13 -4.87 11.32 -17.93
C PRO A 13 -3.47 10.79 -17.68
N ALA A 14 -2.47 11.41 -18.31
CA ALA A 14 -1.06 11.10 -18.07
C ALA A 14 -0.70 11.29 -16.58
N ALA A 15 0.38 10.65 -16.11
CA ALA A 15 0.86 10.81 -14.74
C ALA A 15 0.96 12.32 -14.38
N GLY A 16 0.42 12.69 -13.23
CA GLY A 16 0.33 14.09 -12.81
C GLY A 16 -0.80 14.89 -13.49
N ALA A 17 -1.61 14.26 -14.35
CA ALA A 17 -2.77 14.94 -14.93
C ALA A 17 -3.77 15.32 -13.86
N CYS A 18 -4.34 16.52 -13.99
CA CYS A 18 -5.23 17.08 -12.99
C CYS A 18 -6.66 17.19 -13.53
N VAL A 19 -7.60 16.74 -12.75
CA VAL A 19 -9.03 16.71 -13.07
C VAL A 19 -9.84 17.56 -12.10
N ARG A 20 -11.06 17.93 -12.50
CA ARG A 20 -12.08 18.49 -11.62
C ARG A 20 -13.08 17.39 -11.28
N LEU A 21 -13.37 17.22 -10.02
CA LEU A 21 -14.43 16.31 -9.56
C LEU A 21 -15.75 17.10 -9.49
N LYS A 22 -16.86 16.47 -9.91
CA LYS A 22 -18.18 17.14 -9.96
C LYS A 22 -18.63 17.65 -8.59
N ASP A 23 -18.38 16.85 -7.54
CA ASP A 23 -18.89 17.07 -6.19
C ASP A 23 -17.88 17.74 -5.24
N ARG A 24 -16.73 18.18 -5.76
CA ARG A 24 -15.66 18.80 -4.95
C ARG A 24 -15.12 20.06 -5.61
N ARG A 25 -14.97 21.12 -4.82
CA ARG A 25 -14.31 22.35 -5.29
C ARG A 25 -12.81 22.10 -5.44
N GLY A 26 -12.24 22.65 -6.53
CA GLY A 26 -10.81 22.59 -6.81
C GLY A 26 -10.44 21.60 -7.92
N ARG A 27 -9.12 21.46 -8.10
CA ARG A 27 -8.52 20.49 -9.02
C ARG A 27 -7.78 19.45 -8.20
N PHE A 28 -7.72 18.23 -8.71
CA PHE A 28 -7.05 17.11 -8.08
C PHE A 28 -6.14 16.46 -9.12
N CYS A 29 -4.95 16.06 -8.73
CA CYS A 29 -3.97 15.48 -9.65
C CYS A 29 -3.75 14.01 -9.33
N LEU A 30 -3.72 13.17 -10.36
CA LEU A 30 -3.41 11.76 -10.22
C LEU A 30 -1.98 11.59 -9.72
N PRO A 31 -1.70 10.57 -8.90
CA PRO A 31 -0.34 10.28 -8.47
C PRO A 31 0.61 10.10 -9.64
N SER A 32 1.71 10.82 -9.61
CA SER A 32 2.80 10.68 -10.57
C SER A 32 3.77 9.59 -10.16
N VAL A 33 3.85 9.34 -8.85
CA VAL A 33 4.69 8.31 -8.24
C VAL A 33 3.85 7.47 -7.31
N VAL A 34 3.97 6.15 -7.43
CA VAL A 34 3.28 5.19 -6.55
C VAL A 34 4.31 4.25 -5.93
N VAL A 35 4.49 4.34 -4.61
CA VAL A 35 5.35 3.43 -3.85
C VAL A 35 4.51 2.26 -3.36
N ILE A 36 4.62 1.13 -4.06
CA ILE A 36 3.72 -0.03 -3.88
C ILE A 36 4.13 -1.01 -2.77
N GLY A 37 5.34 -0.91 -2.27
CA GLY A 37 5.84 -1.85 -1.24
C GLY A 37 7.34 -2.10 -1.35
N ALA A 38 7.84 -3.16 -0.72
CA ALA A 38 7.10 -4.11 0.13
C ALA A 38 6.94 -3.57 1.56
N MET A 39 5.89 -4.02 2.23
CA MET A 39 5.71 -3.71 3.65
C MET A 39 6.94 -4.13 4.45
N ARG A 40 7.41 -3.28 5.38
CA ARG A 40 8.64 -3.46 6.21
C ARG A 40 9.96 -3.50 5.43
N ALA A 41 9.98 -3.05 4.17
CA ALA A 41 11.20 -2.95 3.35
C ALA A 41 11.86 -1.55 3.37
N GLY A 42 11.31 -0.58 4.08
CA GLY A 42 11.86 0.78 4.14
C GLY A 42 11.09 1.82 3.32
N THR A 43 9.87 1.51 2.86
CA THR A 43 9.04 2.43 2.05
C THR A 43 8.78 3.77 2.74
N SER A 44 8.63 3.79 4.07
CA SER A 44 8.45 5.04 4.83
C SER A 44 9.71 5.91 4.83
N ALA A 45 10.90 5.31 4.95
CA ALA A 45 12.16 6.03 4.85
C ALA A 45 12.37 6.61 3.43
N LEU A 46 12.15 5.78 2.39
CA LEU A 46 12.20 6.25 1.01
C LEU A 46 11.25 7.43 0.79
N THR A 47 10.00 7.31 1.25
CA THR A 47 9.01 8.39 1.12
C THR A 47 9.46 9.65 1.81
N HIS A 48 10.06 9.54 3.01
CA HIS A 48 10.62 10.70 3.72
C HIS A 48 11.71 11.42 2.90
N TYR A 49 12.60 10.67 2.26
CA TYR A 49 13.61 11.26 1.38
C TYR A 49 13.03 11.86 0.11
N LEU A 50 12.09 11.18 -0.54
CA LEU A 50 11.44 11.70 -1.74
C LEU A 50 10.69 13.01 -1.48
N LEU A 51 10.05 13.15 -0.32
CA LEU A 51 9.33 14.37 0.06
C LEU A 51 10.22 15.55 0.43
N GLN A 52 11.53 15.39 0.46
CA GLN A 52 12.47 16.52 0.53
C GLN A 52 12.56 17.25 -0.83
N HIS A 53 12.09 16.61 -1.91
CA HIS A 53 12.05 17.26 -3.21
C HIS A 53 10.93 18.32 -3.27
N PRO A 54 11.23 19.57 -3.62
CA PRO A 54 10.29 20.69 -3.50
C PRO A 54 9.05 20.56 -4.41
N HIS A 55 9.12 19.71 -5.44
CA HIS A 55 8.03 19.50 -6.40
C HIS A 55 7.29 18.18 -6.19
N LEU A 56 7.42 17.52 -5.03
CA LEU A 56 6.73 16.29 -4.74
C LEU A 56 6.00 16.37 -3.40
N ILE A 57 4.70 16.07 -3.39
CA ILE A 57 3.89 16.02 -2.17
C ILE A 57 3.14 14.70 -2.06
N ARG A 58 2.76 14.36 -0.84
CA ARG A 58 1.86 13.23 -0.57
C ARG A 58 0.40 13.62 -0.77
N ASN A 59 -0.47 12.60 -0.69
CA ASN A 59 -1.90 12.78 -0.48
C ASN A 59 -2.19 13.66 0.75
N ALA A 60 -3.33 14.37 0.74
CA ALA A 60 -3.69 15.35 1.76
C ALA A 60 -3.66 14.80 3.19
N ASP A 61 -4.09 13.55 3.39
CA ASP A 61 -4.16 12.92 4.72
C ASP A 61 -2.79 12.49 5.26
N GLY A 62 -1.75 12.44 4.43
CA GLY A 62 -0.41 11.95 4.79
C GLY A 62 -0.35 10.46 5.19
N THR A 63 -1.45 9.70 5.03
CA THR A 63 -1.57 8.28 5.37
C THR A 63 -1.48 7.36 4.15
N GLU A 64 -1.45 6.06 4.35
CA GLU A 64 -1.60 5.10 3.26
C GLU A 64 -3.06 5.09 2.78
N VAL A 65 -3.25 5.10 1.45
CA VAL A 65 -4.59 5.25 0.85
C VAL A 65 -5.35 3.92 0.79
N HIS A 66 -4.63 2.82 0.63
CA HIS A 66 -5.16 1.45 0.55
C HIS A 66 -6.17 1.18 -0.56
N TYR A 67 -6.19 2.01 -1.60
CA TYR A 67 -7.18 1.92 -2.68
C TYR A 67 -7.04 0.64 -3.52
N PHE A 68 -5.82 0.21 -3.83
CA PHE A 68 -5.50 -1.00 -4.59
C PHE A 68 -5.04 -2.16 -3.69
N SER A 69 -5.31 -2.13 -2.39
CA SER A 69 -4.75 -3.11 -1.45
C SER A 69 -5.44 -4.47 -1.48
N ASP A 70 -6.70 -4.55 -1.91
CA ASP A 70 -7.40 -5.81 -2.06
C ASP A 70 -7.15 -6.41 -3.44
N PRO A 71 -6.46 -7.59 -3.54
CA PRO A 71 -6.16 -8.22 -4.82
C PRO A 71 -7.40 -8.78 -5.53
N PHE A 72 -8.50 -8.95 -4.81
CA PHE A 72 -9.75 -9.54 -5.32
C PHE A 72 -10.83 -8.50 -5.62
N GLU A 73 -10.62 -7.23 -5.28
CA GLU A 73 -11.59 -6.18 -5.58
C GLU A 73 -11.69 -5.94 -7.08
N PRO A 74 -12.87 -6.10 -7.70
CA PRO A 74 -13.03 -5.87 -9.14
C PRO A 74 -12.67 -4.45 -9.56
N THR A 75 -12.08 -4.30 -10.74
CA THR A 75 -11.71 -2.98 -11.27
C THR A 75 -12.93 -2.06 -11.40
N GLU A 76 -14.10 -2.60 -11.73
CA GLU A 76 -15.36 -1.86 -11.83
C GLU A 76 -15.75 -1.24 -10.48
N ALA A 77 -15.63 -1.98 -9.39
CA ALA A 77 -15.89 -1.46 -8.03
C ALA A 77 -14.89 -0.37 -7.64
N LEU A 78 -13.63 -0.47 -8.08
CA LEU A 78 -12.64 0.58 -7.90
C LEU A 78 -12.99 1.83 -8.73
N ILE A 79 -13.50 1.67 -9.95
CA ILE A 79 -13.95 2.81 -10.78
C ILE A 79 -15.07 3.60 -10.09
N GLU A 80 -15.98 2.95 -9.43
CA GLU A 80 -17.04 3.64 -8.65
C GLU A 80 -16.46 4.49 -7.50
N LYS A 81 -15.41 4.01 -6.86
CA LYS A 81 -14.71 4.69 -5.76
C LYS A 81 -13.65 5.69 -6.23
N TRP A 82 -13.41 5.79 -7.56
CA TRP A 82 -12.35 6.61 -8.14
C TRP A 82 -12.38 8.09 -7.72
N PRO A 83 -13.54 8.78 -7.68
CA PRO A 83 -13.59 10.16 -7.23
C PRO A 83 -13.10 10.37 -5.79
N ALA A 84 -13.35 9.38 -4.91
CA ALA A 84 -12.89 9.43 -3.53
C ALA A 84 -11.36 9.27 -3.43
N TYR A 85 -10.79 8.39 -4.26
CA TYR A 85 -9.33 8.21 -4.36
C TYR A 85 -8.65 9.46 -4.89
N VAL A 86 -9.07 9.95 -6.05
CA VAL A 86 -8.50 11.15 -6.69
C VAL A 86 -8.61 12.38 -5.79
N GLY A 87 -9.71 12.49 -5.07
CA GLY A 87 -9.96 13.58 -4.12
C GLY A 87 -8.97 13.67 -2.95
N LYS A 88 -8.11 12.66 -2.77
CA LYS A 88 -7.02 12.71 -1.78
C LYS A 88 -5.78 13.47 -2.25
N PHE A 89 -5.71 13.82 -3.54
CA PHE A 89 -4.53 14.43 -4.17
C PHE A 89 -4.86 15.83 -4.70
N PRO A 90 -4.95 16.87 -3.84
CA PRO A 90 -5.25 18.23 -4.26
C PRO A 90 -4.17 18.76 -5.20
N ALA A 91 -4.58 19.43 -6.26
CA ALA A 91 -3.69 20.01 -7.23
C ALA A 91 -2.92 21.20 -6.66
N GLN A 92 -1.62 21.20 -6.85
CA GLN A 92 -0.75 22.36 -6.62
C GLN A 92 0.05 22.66 -7.90
N LYS A 93 0.31 23.94 -8.16
CA LYS A 93 1.00 24.35 -9.37
C LYS A 93 2.42 23.80 -9.40
N HIS A 94 2.80 23.14 -10.50
CA HIS A 94 4.12 22.52 -10.69
C HIS A 94 4.53 21.47 -9.64
N ILE A 95 3.56 20.84 -9.00
CA ILE A 95 3.78 19.83 -7.98
C ILE A 95 3.28 18.48 -8.48
N LEU A 96 4.11 17.46 -8.32
CA LEU A 96 3.80 16.05 -8.52
C LEU A 96 3.23 15.46 -7.23
N THR A 97 2.36 14.49 -7.35
CA THR A 97 1.76 13.81 -6.19
C THR A 97 2.27 12.39 -6.05
N LEU A 98 2.40 11.94 -4.82
CA LEU A 98 2.86 10.62 -4.43
C LEU A 98 1.80 9.88 -3.64
N ASP A 99 1.46 8.68 -4.09
CA ASP A 99 0.76 7.67 -3.27
C ASP A 99 1.79 6.67 -2.73
N LYS A 100 1.81 6.51 -1.42
CA LYS A 100 2.64 5.49 -0.77
C LYS A 100 1.74 4.56 0.02
N THR A 101 1.55 3.36 -0.50
CA THR A 101 0.81 2.30 0.18
C THR A 101 1.56 0.97 0.02
N ALA A 102 2.21 0.55 1.08
CA ALA A 102 3.13 -0.58 1.05
C ALA A 102 2.46 -1.95 0.80
N GLN A 103 1.14 -2.01 0.88
CA GLN A 103 0.35 -3.22 0.59
C GLN A 103 -0.01 -3.38 -0.88
N TYR A 104 0.18 -2.38 -1.73
CA TYR A 104 -0.14 -2.49 -3.16
C TYR A 104 0.67 -3.57 -3.88
N LEU A 105 1.88 -3.91 -3.41
CA LEU A 105 2.69 -4.97 -4.02
C LEU A 105 1.99 -6.33 -4.04
N THR A 106 1.10 -6.58 -3.08
CA THR A 106 0.27 -7.78 -2.99
C THR A 106 -1.20 -7.51 -3.28
N GLY A 107 -1.53 -6.31 -3.74
CA GLY A 107 -2.87 -5.86 -4.05
C GLY A 107 -3.23 -6.05 -5.54
N ASN A 108 -4.22 -5.30 -6.01
CA ASN A 108 -4.69 -5.34 -7.39
C ASN A 108 -3.80 -4.49 -8.31
N LEU A 109 -2.70 -5.08 -8.80
CA LEU A 109 -1.75 -4.40 -9.70
C LEU A 109 -2.33 -4.18 -11.10
N ASP A 110 -3.27 -5.02 -11.56
CA ASP A 110 -3.91 -4.87 -12.86
C ASP A 110 -4.83 -3.63 -12.86
N ALA A 111 -5.59 -3.43 -11.79
CA ALA A 111 -6.38 -2.22 -11.62
C ALA A 111 -5.48 -0.98 -11.49
N LEU A 112 -4.38 -1.06 -10.75
CA LEU A 112 -3.41 0.03 -10.63
C LEU A 112 -2.85 0.41 -12.02
N ARG A 113 -2.41 -0.59 -12.80
CA ARG A 113 -1.92 -0.37 -14.17
C ARG A 113 -2.98 0.23 -15.08
N THR A 114 -4.24 -0.20 -14.93
CA THR A 114 -5.35 0.28 -15.76
C THR A 114 -5.74 1.71 -15.44
N LEU A 115 -5.79 2.05 -14.16
CA LEU A 115 -6.25 3.36 -13.68
C LEU A 115 -5.15 4.42 -13.60
N LEU A 116 -3.89 3.99 -13.44
CA LEU A 116 -2.70 4.86 -13.37
C LEU A 116 -1.61 4.41 -14.37
N PRO A 117 -1.90 4.32 -15.67
CA PRO A 117 -0.99 3.72 -16.67
C PRO A 117 0.33 4.47 -16.84
N SER A 118 0.37 5.74 -16.48
CA SER A 118 1.55 6.61 -16.65
C SER A 118 2.26 6.91 -15.33
N ALA A 119 1.82 6.35 -14.21
CA ALA A 119 2.48 6.57 -12.93
C ALA A 119 3.83 5.82 -12.87
N CYS A 120 4.82 6.47 -12.29
CA CYS A 120 6.08 5.81 -11.94
C CYS A 120 5.85 4.91 -10.73
N VAL A 121 5.96 3.60 -10.93
CA VAL A 121 5.77 2.61 -9.87
C VAL A 121 7.12 2.25 -9.26
N VAL A 122 7.22 2.38 -7.93
CA VAL A 122 8.45 2.11 -7.17
C VAL A 122 8.20 0.97 -6.18
N ALA A 123 9.01 -0.09 -6.27
CA ALA A 123 9.04 -1.16 -5.29
C ALA A 123 10.38 -1.17 -4.56
N VAL A 124 10.34 -1.17 -3.23
CA VAL A 124 11.52 -1.34 -2.37
C VAL A 124 11.50 -2.76 -1.83
N LEU A 125 12.53 -3.50 -2.08
CA LEU A 125 12.66 -4.88 -1.62
C LEU A 125 13.68 -4.96 -0.48
N ARG A 126 13.52 -5.95 0.36
CA ARG A 126 14.41 -6.28 1.45
C ARG A 126 14.62 -7.78 1.49
N GLU A 127 15.74 -8.21 2.07
CA GLU A 127 16.01 -9.63 2.31
C GLU A 127 14.78 -10.27 3.03
N PRO A 128 14.23 -11.39 2.49
CA PRO A 128 12.94 -11.93 2.93
C PRO A 128 12.86 -12.28 4.42
N GLY A 129 13.89 -12.86 5.00
CA GLY A 129 13.91 -13.22 6.42
C GLY A 129 13.91 -12.00 7.33
N GLN A 130 14.71 -10.98 7.01
CA GLN A 130 14.73 -9.72 7.75
C GLN A 130 13.41 -8.95 7.60
N ARG A 131 12.80 -8.97 6.42
CA ARG A 131 11.50 -8.38 6.19
C ARG A 131 10.43 -9.07 7.03
N ALA A 132 10.36 -10.41 6.96
CA ALA A 132 9.40 -11.20 7.72
C ALA A 132 9.54 -11.00 9.23
N TYR A 133 10.78 -10.99 9.75
CA TYR A 133 11.04 -10.70 11.16
C TYR A 133 10.57 -9.29 11.56
N SER A 134 10.86 -8.28 10.73
CA SER A 134 10.41 -6.90 10.98
C SER A 134 8.89 -6.78 10.96
N GLU A 135 8.21 -7.52 10.09
CA GLU A 135 6.76 -7.57 9.98
C GLU A 135 6.14 -8.26 11.21
N PHE A 136 6.68 -9.40 11.60
CA PHE A 136 6.28 -10.09 12.82
C PHE A 136 6.38 -9.18 14.05
N ARG A 137 7.52 -8.53 14.28
CA ARG A 137 7.69 -7.59 15.39
C ARG A 137 6.69 -6.42 15.33
N HIS A 138 6.37 -5.94 14.15
CA HIS A 138 5.37 -4.88 13.99
C HIS A 138 3.97 -5.34 14.42
N HIS A 139 3.58 -6.55 14.02
CA HIS A 139 2.28 -7.12 14.41
C HIS A 139 2.21 -7.47 15.89
N CYS A 140 3.31 -7.94 16.47
CA CYS A 140 3.42 -8.14 17.92
C CYS A 140 3.16 -6.84 18.70
N ARG A 141 3.88 -5.76 18.35
CA ARG A 141 3.70 -4.45 19.01
C ARG A 141 2.29 -3.88 18.84
N ALA A 142 1.62 -4.18 17.74
CA ALA A 142 0.24 -3.79 17.49
C ALA A 142 -0.79 -4.71 18.19
N GLY A 143 -0.36 -5.71 18.97
CA GLY A 143 -1.23 -6.68 19.64
C GLY A 143 -1.90 -7.70 18.72
N ARG A 144 -1.70 -7.63 17.41
CA ARG A 144 -2.41 -8.48 16.43
C ARG A 144 -2.05 -9.96 16.53
N VAL A 145 -0.80 -10.26 16.84
CA VAL A 145 -0.35 -11.67 17.02
C VAL A 145 -0.98 -12.30 18.25
N VAL A 146 -1.14 -11.53 19.33
CA VAL A 146 -1.79 -11.99 20.57
C VAL A 146 -3.27 -12.32 20.30
N GLU A 147 -3.93 -11.53 19.50
CA GLU A 147 -5.34 -11.77 19.16
C GLU A 147 -5.53 -13.03 18.30
N VAL A 148 -4.66 -13.26 17.32
CA VAL A 148 -4.65 -14.49 16.51
C VAL A 148 -4.37 -15.71 17.39
N ALA A 149 -3.39 -15.65 18.27
CA ALA A 149 -3.08 -16.73 19.20
C ALA A 149 -4.26 -17.07 20.15
N LYS A 150 -5.00 -16.06 20.59
CA LYS A 150 -6.22 -16.27 21.39
C LYS A 150 -7.33 -16.98 20.61
N ARG A 151 -7.49 -16.70 19.31
CA ARG A 151 -8.50 -17.31 18.44
C ARG A 151 -8.16 -18.74 18.02
N VAL A 152 -6.88 -19.01 17.78
CA VAL A 152 -6.40 -20.31 17.29
C VAL A 152 -6.14 -21.30 18.44
N GLY A 153 -6.10 -20.82 19.67
CA GLY A 153 -5.71 -21.61 20.85
C GLY A 153 -4.20 -21.90 20.88
N PRO A 154 -3.71 -22.58 21.91
CA PRO A 154 -2.31 -22.93 22.01
C PRO A 154 -1.96 -23.87 20.86
N LEU A 155 -1.10 -23.42 19.95
CA LEU A 155 -0.47 -24.29 18.95
C LEU A 155 0.17 -25.43 19.71
N ARG A 156 -0.31 -26.67 19.49
CA ARG A 156 0.31 -27.85 20.08
C ARG A 156 1.78 -27.85 19.68
N ALA A 157 2.65 -27.64 20.65
CA ALA A 157 4.10 -27.52 20.49
C ALA A 157 4.75 -28.84 20.07
N GLY A 158 4.24 -29.51 19.06
CA GLY A 158 4.69 -30.83 18.66
C GLY A 158 4.74 -31.11 17.16
N ALA A 159 4.15 -30.27 16.31
CA ALA A 159 3.91 -30.73 14.95
C ALA A 159 4.63 -29.99 13.81
N ALA A 160 5.30 -28.88 14.01
CA ALA A 160 5.59 -28.04 12.85
C ALA A 160 6.97 -27.42 12.66
N LEU A 161 7.97 -27.63 13.48
CA LEU A 161 9.28 -27.02 13.21
C LEU A 161 10.42 -28.00 13.57
N ARG A 162 10.53 -29.10 12.82
CA ARG A 162 11.81 -29.81 12.67
C ARG A 162 12.59 -29.16 11.53
N GLY A 163 13.24 -28.06 11.84
CA GLY A 163 14.22 -27.44 10.97
C GLY A 163 15.29 -26.82 11.84
N ASP A 164 16.53 -27.22 11.64
CA ASP A 164 17.71 -26.84 12.43
C ASP A 164 18.04 -25.33 12.43
N ALA A 165 17.25 -24.51 11.77
CA ALA A 165 17.44 -23.05 11.67
C ALA A 165 16.96 -22.24 12.89
N LEU A 166 16.34 -22.87 13.88
CA LEU A 166 15.79 -22.18 15.05
C LEU A 166 16.33 -22.75 16.37
N ARG A 167 17.61 -23.11 16.42
CA ARG A 167 18.26 -23.41 17.68
C ARG A 167 18.27 -22.17 18.58
N GLY A 168 17.39 -22.15 19.56
CA GLY A 168 17.37 -21.17 20.65
C GLY A 168 16.10 -20.39 20.87
N GLY A 169 15.17 -20.34 19.94
CA GLY A 169 13.90 -19.62 20.11
C GLY A 169 12.76 -20.54 20.52
N ARG A 170 12.45 -20.62 21.79
CA ARG A 170 11.13 -21.09 22.19
C ARG A 170 10.12 -20.06 21.71
N PHE A 171 9.34 -20.39 20.70
CA PHE A 171 8.12 -19.65 20.38
C PHE A 171 7.08 -19.94 21.47
N ALA A 172 7.34 -19.45 22.64
CA ALA A 172 6.34 -19.38 23.69
C ALA A 172 5.60 -18.06 23.52
N SER A 173 4.38 -18.14 22.95
CA SER A 173 3.30 -17.15 23.12
C SER A 173 3.68 -15.66 23.33
N ALA A 174 2.85 -14.90 23.95
CA ALA A 174 2.93 -13.47 24.21
C ALA A 174 4.30 -12.91 24.70
N ALA A 175 5.18 -13.70 25.30
CA ALA A 175 6.46 -13.25 25.83
C ALA A 175 7.45 -12.72 24.77
N LEU A 176 7.36 -13.17 23.53
CA LEU A 176 8.22 -12.69 22.43
C LEU A 176 7.81 -11.29 21.89
N CYS A 177 6.62 -10.84 22.21
CA CYS A 177 6.15 -9.52 21.81
C CYS A 177 6.54 -8.40 22.80
N TYR A 178 7.05 -8.74 23.99
CA TYR A 178 7.40 -7.80 25.06
C TYR A 178 8.91 -7.61 25.28
N GLY A 179 9.73 -8.03 24.31
CA GLY A 179 11.18 -7.80 24.33
C GLY A 179 11.62 -6.54 23.61
#